data_f576a561f98957c6580b724be8b6d067
#
_entry.id   f576a561f98957c6580b724be8b6d067
#
_cell.length_a   1.000
_cell.length_b   1.000
_cell.length_c   1.000
_cell.angle_alpha   90.00
_cell.angle_beta   90.00
_cell.angle_gamma   90.00
#
_symmetry.space_group_name_H-M   'P 1'
#
loop_
_entity.id
_entity.type
_entity.pdbx_description
1 polymer ?
#
loop_
_entity_poly.entity_id
_entity_poly.type
_entity_poly.pdbx_seq_one_letter_code
_entity_poly.pdbx_strand_id
1 'polypeptide(L)'
;ITDVSEGTILGFNKKAKITIKDMESSEGALATLVKECESYQKDWFTSGWDEFELALKQAKAVLEDKNATPEKRNEAEVVLKKAKEGLVKREKYTAEDPFAFPWRKNSSATLEAEFAELHNTGENEKWPLKVSDADWASNKKFVNSLENEDTITIPYHVEKPGIYHTVVTYRSGSETNRFSWSDDAGNIQTGSVSAGNKDSNVTKTAEFDITVTKAGSGVLTLKGDAKAPQLDKFEITPKDVKLSEFTVNASIEGEGGTITPSGETKVTEGENVEFKITPDKTHKVADVLVNGESVGAVTSYTLKDVKENATVVAKFAPAAYTEENRFNFPTEVNGTAITAEAEHFALKNVGTGEAWPLQVSAADWASNGYFVNAMNSGDQITLHYHAEKPGKYKATVQFRSGDTNNGLTWSEADNKIAAQTEVMKIGAGDQAKATHTQDIEFVVNEAGDGTLVFTAPEKN
;
A
#
# COMPACT_ATOMS: atom_id res chain seq x y z
N ILE A 1 -3.08 -35.95 13.06
CA ILE A 1 -2.18 -36.96 13.64
C ILE A 1 -0.92 -36.25 14.07
N THR A 2 -0.80 -35.97 15.36
CA THR A 2 0.32 -35.18 15.92
C THR A 2 1.53 -36.07 16.30
N ASP A 3 1.34 -37.37 16.31
CA ASP A 3 2.42 -38.32 16.64
C ASP A 3 2.20 -39.65 15.91
N VAL A 4 3.23 -40.18 15.31
CA VAL A 4 3.21 -41.51 14.73
C VAL A 4 3.65 -42.47 15.84
N SER A 5 2.72 -43.35 16.25
CA SER A 5 2.99 -44.33 17.32
C SER A 5 4.22 -45.18 17.03
N GLU A 6 4.87 -45.63 18.11
CA GLU A 6 5.98 -46.59 18.06
C GLU A 6 5.61 -47.79 17.19
N GLY A 7 6.34 -47.99 16.10
CA GLY A 7 6.08 -49.07 15.12
C GLY A 7 5.62 -48.61 13.73
N THR A 8 5.29 -47.33 13.53
CA THR A 8 5.00 -46.80 12.18
C THR A 8 6.29 -46.36 11.53
N ILE A 9 6.71 -47.06 10.47
CA ILE A 9 7.99 -46.84 9.80
C ILE A 9 7.74 -46.23 8.44
N LEU A 10 8.23 -45.03 8.24
CA LEU A 10 8.33 -44.38 6.91
C LEU A 10 9.74 -44.60 6.39
N GLY A 11 9.95 -45.71 5.67
CA GLY A 11 11.24 -46.09 5.06
C GLY A 11 12.40 -46.23 6.09
N PHE A 12 13.07 -47.37 6.10
CA PHE A 12 14.30 -47.63 6.86
C PHE A 12 14.29 -47.22 8.35
N ASN A 13 13.27 -47.65 9.11
CA ASN A 13 13.23 -47.48 10.58
C ASN A 13 13.36 -46.02 11.06
N LYS A 14 12.98 -45.02 10.30
CA LYS A 14 13.00 -43.64 10.72
C LYS A 14 11.64 -43.20 11.28
N LYS A 15 11.64 -42.62 12.49
CA LYS A 15 10.48 -41.96 13.06
C LYS A 15 10.26 -40.61 12.36
N ALA A 16 9.04 -40.33 11.91
CA ALA A 16 8.66 -39.02 11.40
C ALA A 16 7.61 -38.41 12.31
N LYS A 17 7.81 -37.12 12.67
CA LYS A 17 6.79 -36.31 13.34
C LYS A 17 6.04 -35.52 12.29
N ILE A 18 4.74 -35.77 12.13
CA ILE A 18 3.86 -35.01 11.28
C ILE A 18 3.10 -34.05 12.18
N THR A 19 3.30 -32.76 12.01
CA THR A 19 2.49 -31.74 12.68
C THR A 19 1.42 -31.28 11.70
N ILE A 20 0.16 -31.61 12.01
CA ILE A 20 -0.98 -31.08 11.29
C ILE A 20 -1.38 -29.81 12.02
N LYS A 21 -1.23 -28.65 11.34
CA LYS A 21 -1.79 -27.40 11.86
C LYS A 21 -3.27 -27.36 11.52
N ASP A 22 -4.07 -27.00 12.52
CA ASP A 22 -5.49 -26.73 12.32
C ASP A 22 -5.65 -25.50 11.41
N MET A 23 -6.33 -25.68 10.30
CA MET A 23 -6.52 -24.64 9.29
C MET A 23 -7.50 -23.56 9.74
N GLU A 24 -8.43 -23.89 10.64
CA GLU A 24 -9.30 -22.89 11.29
C GLU A 24 -8.52 -21.99 12.25
N SER A 25 -7.40 -22.47 12.82
CA SER A 25 -6.53 -21.70 13.70
C SER A 25 -5.75 -20.59 12.98
N SER A 26 -5.50 -20.73 11.68
CA SER A 26 -4.74 -19.71 10.92
C SER A 26 -5.57 -18.44 10.65
N GLU A 27 -6.87 -18.57 10.45
CA GLU A 27 -7.79 -17.42 10.35
C GLU A 27 -7.92 -16.73 11.70
N GLY A 28 -8.08 -17.50 12.78
CA GLY A 28 -8.17 -16.97 14.13
C GLY A 28 -6.88 -16.27 14.59
N ALA A 29 -5.70 -16.79 14.20
CA ALA A 29 -4.41 -16.19 14.54
C ALA A 29 -4.20 -14.86 13.83
N LEU A 30 -4.45 -14.80 12.51
CA LEU A 30 -4.37 -13.56 11.74
C LEU A 30 -5.38 -12.52 12.22
N ALA A 31 -6.64 -12.92 12.48
CA ALA A 31 -7.68 -12.01 12.97
C ALA A 31 -7.34 -11.43 14.36
N THR A 32 -6.77 -12.25 15.25
CA THR A 32 -6.32 -11.80 16.58
C THR A 32 -5.17 -10.79 16.45
N LEU A 33 -4.21 -11.06 15.58
CA LEU A 33 -3.08 -10.15 15.33
C LEU A 33 -3.54 -8.84 14.71
N VAL A 34 -4.44 -8.88 13.72
CA VAL A 34 -5.01 -7.68 13.11
C VAL A 34 -5.74 -6.84 14.15
N LYS A 35 -6.58 -7.46 14.98
CA LYS A 35 -7.31 -6.75 16.05
C LYS A 35 -6.37 -6.09 17.06
N GLU A 36 -5.27 -6.75 17.43
CA GLU A 36 -4.23 -6.14 18.27
C GLU A 36 -3.60 -4.93 17.57
N CYS A 37 -3.17 -5.12 16.31
CA CYS A 37 -2.50 -4.09 15.52
C CYS A 37 -3.39 -2.87 15.24
N GLU A 38 -4.71 -3.04 15.13
CA GLU A 38 -5.68 -1.95 14.97
C GLU A 38 -5.73 -0.98 16.14
N SER A 39 -5.31 -1.42 17.32
CA SER A 39 -5.23 -0.55 18.50
C SER A 39 -4.01 0.37 18.51
N TYR A 40 -3.02 0.13 17.66
CA TYR A 40 -1.79 0.91 17.61
C TYR A 40 -2.05 2.28 16.95
N GLN A 41 -1.35 3.30 17.46
CA GLN A 41 -1.41 4.65 16.92
C GLN A 41 -0.03 5.06 16.43
N LYS A 42 0.02 5.78 15.30
CA LYS A 42 1.27 6.21 14.67
C LYS A 42 2.18 6.96 15.65
N ASP A 43 1.58 7.82 16.47
CA ASP A 43 2.29 8.69 17.39
C ASP A 43 3.01 7.95 18.54
N TRP A 44 2.70 6.64 18.73
CA TRP A 44 3.42 5.79 19.69
C TRP A 44 4.78 5.31 19.20
N PHE A 45 5.12 5.58 17.93
CA PHE A 45 6.32 5.04 17.30
C PHE A 45 7.10 6.15 16.59
N THR A 46 8.42 6.00 16.57
CA THR A 46 9.35 6.94 15.92
C THR A 46 9.73 6.47 14.52
N SER A 47 9.62 5.18 14.23
CA SER A 47 9.89 4.63 12.90
C SER A 47 9.18 3.29 12.68
N GLY A 48 9.17 2.82 11.41
CA GLY A 48 8.59 1.54 10.99
C GLY A 48 7.08 1.59 10.71
N TRP A 49 6.44 2.76 10.87
CA TRP A 49 4.98 2.87 10.75
C TRP A 49 4.47 2.63 9.34
N ASP A 50 5.13 3.13 8.30
CA ASP A 50 4.63 3.04 6.93
C ASP A 50 4.62 1.60 6.44
N GLU A 51 5.66 0.82 6.75
CA GLU A 51 5.73 -0.61 6.48
C GLU A 51 4.68 -1.40 7.28
N PHE A 52 4.47 -1.01 8.54
CA PHE A 52 3.47 -1.63 9.40
C PHE A 52 2.05 -1.35 8.91
N GLU A 53 1.71 -0.11 8.56
CA GLU A 53 0.40 0.27 8.05
C GLU A 53 0.08 -0.44 6.74
N LEU A 54 1.07 -0.56 5.83
CA LEU A 54 0.92 -1.31 4.59
C LEU A 54 0.66 -2.80 4.87
N ALA A 55 1.42 -3.41 5.75
CA ALA A 55 1.25 -4.81 6.14
C ALA A 55 -0.11 -5.06 6.81
N LEU A 56 -0.56 -4.16 7.68
CA LEU A 56 -1.87 -4.23 8.32
C LEU A 56 -3.01 -4.13 7.30
N LYS A 57 -2.90 -3.21 6.34
CA LYS A 57 -3.87 -3.07 5.24
C LYS A 57 -3.96 -4.34 4.39
N GLN A 58 -2.82 -4.93 4.05
CA GLN A 58 -2.77 -6.19 3.29
C GLN A 58 -3.37 -7.37 4.09
N ALA A 59 -3.06 -7.46 5.37
CA ALA A 59 -3.61 -8.49 6.26
C ALA A 59 -5.14 -8.41 6.38
N LYS A 60 -5.70 -7.19 6.49
CA LYS A 60 -7.15 -6.95 6.48
C LYS A 60 -7.78 -7.41 5.16
N ALA A 61 -7.19 -7.05 4.03
CA ALA A 61 -7.70 -7.46 2.72
C ALA A 61 -7.70 -9.00 2.56
N VAL A 62 -6.71 -9.70 3.12
CA VAL A 62 -6.68 -11.18 3.12
C VAL A 62 -7.75 -11.79 4.03
N LEU A 63 -8.09 -11.14 5.15
CA LEU A 63 -9.20 -11.60 6.02
C LEU A 63 -10.58 -11.38 5.37
N GLU A 64 -10.74 -10.32 4.59
CA GLU A 64 -11.98 -10.01 3.87
C GLU A 64 -12.18 -10.89 2.63
N ASP A 65 -11.10 -11.44 2.06
CA ASP A 65 -11.15 -12.35 0.92
C ASP A 65 -11.64 -13.74 1.34
N LYS A 66 -12.91 -14.05 1.05
CA LYS A 66 -13.53 -15.36 1.33
C LYS A 66 -12.83 -16.54 0.64
N ASN A 67 -12.06 -16.27 -0.41
CA ASN A 67 -11.33 -17.28 -1.17
C ASN A 67 -9.84 -17.35 -0.79
N ALA A 68 -9.40 -16.60 0.22
CA ALA A 68 -8.02 -16.64 0.67
C ALA A 68 -7.66 -18.04 1.19
N THR A 69 -6.57 -18.60 0.69
CA THR A 69 -6.08 -19.91 1.14
C THR A 69 -5.41 -19.79 2.52
N PRO A 70 -5.30 -20.88 3.28
CA PRO A 70 -4.58 -20.89 4.55
C PRO A 70 -3.13 -20.45 4.41
N GLU A 71 -2.46 -20.79 3.31
CA GLU A 71 -1.10 -20.36 3.01
C GLU A 71 -1.03 -18.84 2.89
N LYS A 72 -1.95 -18.23 2.14
CA LYS A 72 -2.04 -16.77 1.97
C LYS A 72 -2.30 -16.05 3.29
N ARG A 73 -3.14 -16.65 4.18
CA ARG A 73 -3.36 -16.13 5.53
C ARG A 73 -2.11 -16.22 6.41
N ASN A 74 -1.39 -17.35 6.36
CA ASN A 74 -0.13 -17.51 7.08
C ASN A 74 0.95 -16.54 6.58
N GLU A 75 1.06 -16.31 5.28
CA GLU A 75 1.99 -15.32 4.72
C GLU A 75 1.67 -13.90 5.20
N ALA A 76 0.40 -13.50 5.16
CA ALA A 76 -0.04 -12.20 5.68
C ALA A 76 0.25 -12.05 7.18
N GLU A 77 0.07 -13.11 7.99
CA GLU A 77 0.40 -13.12 9.40
C GLU A 77 1.90 -12.92 9.64
N VAL A 78 2.76 -13.62 8.90
CA VAL A 78 4.23 -13.50 8.98
C VAL A 78 4.68 -12.09 8.60
N VAL A 79 4.13 -11.53 7.51
CA VAL A 79 4.45 -10.17 7.04
C VAL A 79 4.04 -9.14 8.10
N LEU A 80 2.83 -9.23 8.65
CA LEU A 80 2.36 -8.30 9.68
C LEU A 80 3.15 -8.43 10.98
N LYS A 81 3.50 -9.64 11.42
CA LYS A 81 4.38 -9.86 12.60
C LYS A 81 5.74 -9.19 12.42
N LYS A 82 6.37 -9.41 11.27
CA LYS A 82 7.67 -8.79 10.96
C LYS A 82 7.60 -7.26 10.93
N ALA A 83 6.56 -6.71 10.32
CA ALA A 83 6.36 -5.26 10.29
C ALA A 83 6.11 -4.68 11.70
N LYS A 84 5.32 -5.38 12.53
CA LYS A 84 5.10 -5.03 13.95
C LYS A 84 6.40 -5.06 14.76
N GLU A 85 7.27 -6.04 14.55
CA GLU A 85 8.60 -6.13 15.20
C GLU A 85 9.55 -5.02 14.75
N GLY A 86 9.34 -4.47 13.55
CA GLY A 86 10.09 -3.32 13.03
C GLY A 86 9.68 -1.97 13.61
N LEU A 87 8.59 -1.89 14.38
CA LEU A 87 8.15 -0.66 15.02
C LEU A 87 9.09 -0.26 16.16
N VAL A 88 9.60 0.96 16.12
CA VAL A 88 10.41 1.55 17.19
C VAL A 88 9.52 2.43 18.07
N LYS A 89 9.30 2.00 19.31
CA LYS A 89 8.46 2.75 20.26
C LYS A 89 9.07 4.12 20.61
N ARG A 90 8.21 5.12 20.72
CA ARG A 90 8.55 6.43 21.26
C ARG A 90 8.75 6.32 22.76
N GLU A 91 9.83 6.86 23.26
CA GLU A 91 10.05 7.00 24.70
C GLU A 91 9.67 8.40 25.19
N LYS A 92 10.06 9.43 24.44
CA LYS A 92 9.75 10.85 24.72
C LYS A 92 9.72 11.66 23.42
N TYR A 93 9.04 12.80 23.46
CA TYR A 93 9.23 13.85 22.47
C TYR A 93 10.57 14.55 22.74
N THR A 94 11.36 14.79 21.69
CA THR A 94 12.65 15.50 21.75
C THR A 94 12.70 16.61 20.71
N ALA A 95 13.72 17.43 20.72
CA ALA A 95 13.90 18.45 19.69
C ALA A 95 14.13 17.84 18.29
N GLU A 96 14.73 16.64 18.22
CA GLU A 96 14.99 15.89 17.00
C GLU A 96 13.76 15.11 16.53
N ASP A 97 12.86 14.73 17.45
CA ASP A 97 11.62 14.02 17.19
C ASP A 97 10.46 14.68 17.97
N PRO A 98 10.08 15.91 17.58
CA PRO A 98 9.05 16.69 18.27
C PRO A 98 7.65 16.18 17.96
N PHE A 99 6.68 16.57 18.80
CA PHE A 99 5.28 16.41 18.44
C PHE A 99 4.95 17.29 17.22
N ALA A 100 4.44 16.68 16.14
CA ALA A 100 4.05 17.40 14.93
C ALA A 100 2.56 17.73 14.95
N PHE A 101 2.21 19.02 14.90
CA PHE A 101 0.81 19.42 14.77
C PHE A 101 0.23 18.99 13.41
N PRO A 102 -0.94 18.37 13.37
CA PRO A 102 -1.60 17.95 12.13
C PRO A 102 -2.14 19.19 11.42
N TRP A 103 -1.76 19.42 10.17
CA TRP A 103 -2.22 20.61 9.43
C TRP A 103 -3.02 20.30 8.16
N ARG A 104 -2.95 19.04 7.66
CA ARG A 104 -3.69 18.65 6.47
C ARG A 104 -5.18 18.55 6.75
N LYS A 105 -5.99 18.81 5.77
CA LYS A 105 -7.43 18.62 5.84
C LYS A 105 -7.77 17.20 6.29
N ASN A 106 -8.67 17.09 7.28
CA ASN A 106 -9.09 15.81 7.88
C ASN A 106 -7.95 14.99 8.54
N SER A 107 -6.81 15.61 8.82
CA SER A 107 -5.76 14.96 9.62
C SER A 107 -6.02 15.11 11.11
N SER A 108 -5.44 14.20 11.88
CA SER A 108 -5.40 14.27 13.34
C SER A 108 -4.05 13.78 13.84
N ALA A 109 -3.64 14.22 15.02
CA ALA A 109 -2.51 13.68 15.74
C ALA A 109 -2.87 13.49 17.21
N THR A 110 -2.27 12.50 17.84
CA THR A 110 -2.43 12.22 19.27
C THR A 110 -1.14 12.55 19.99
N LEU A 111 -1.22 13.50 20.92
CA LEU A 111 -0.15 13.79 21.84
C LEU A 111 -0.42 13.00 23.12
N GLU A 112 0.40 11.98 23.39
CA GLU A 112 0.33 11.20 24.61
C GLU A 112 1.10 11.92 25.72
N ALA A 113 0.45 12.11 26.87
CA ALA A 113 1.03 12.89 27.96
C ALA A 113 2.28 12.21 28.55
N GLU A 114 2.34 10.88 28.56
CA GLU A 114 3.47 10.12 29.10
C GLU A 114 4.76 10.24 28.29
N PHE A 115 4.69 10.71 27.03
CA PHE A 115 5.88 10.96 26.21
C PHE A 115 6.47 12.37 26.43
N ALA A 116 5.82 13.17 27.25
CA ALA A 116 6.34 14.48 27.63
C ALA A 116 7.45 14.38 28.68
N GLU A 117 8.23 15.42 28.84
CA GLU A 117 9.16 15.54 29.95
C GLU A 117 8.46 16.13 31.17
N LEU A 118 8.61 15.48 32.33
CA LEU A 118 7.93 15.81 33.57
C LEU A 118 8.87 16.53 34.51
N HIS A 119 8.45 17.70 35.00
CA HIS A 119 9.20 18.51 35.98
C HIS A 119 8.37 18.65 37.26
N ASN A 120 8.68 17.78 38.21
CA ASN A 120 8.07 17.79 39.55
C ASN A 120 8.81 18.82 40.42
N THR A 121 8.11 19.83 40.87
CA THR A 121 8.67 20.93 41.68
C THR A 121 8.27 20.84 43.15
N GLY A 122 7.34 19.92 43.52
CA GLY A 122 6.81 19.80 44.88
C GLY A 122 7.75 19.13 45.86
N GLU A 123 7.94 19.74 47.01
CA GLU A 123 8.52 19.08 48.18
C GLU A 123 7.38 18.41 48.99
N ASN A 124 7.51 17.14 49.34
CA ASN A 124 6.56 16.37 50.16
C ASN A 124 5.18 16.09 49.54
N GLU A 125 5.11 15.91 48.28
CA GLU A 125 3.84 15.57 47.63
C GLU A 125 3.36 14.16 47.93
N LYS A 126 2.10 14.06 48.28
CA LYS A 126 1.43 12.79 48.47
C LYS A 126 1.25 12.05 47.13
N TRP A 127 1.14 12.80 46.04
CA TRP A 127 0.91 12.31 44.68
C TRP A 127 1.90 12.98 43.71
N PRO A 128 3.14 12.51 43.63
CA PRO A 128 4.14 13.17 42.79
C PRO A 128 3.79 13.03 41.29
N LEU A 129 4.17 14.06 40.51
CA LEU A 129 4.08 14.02 39.05
C LEU A 129 4.93 12.91 38.49
N LYS A 130 4.28 11.92 37.87
CA LYS A 130 4.93 10.75 37.27
C LYS A 130 4.06 10.08 36.23
N VAL A 131 4.67 9.27 35.37
CA VAL A 131 3.93 8.32 34.52
C VAL A 131 3.47 7.14 35.37
N SER A 132 2.20 6.76 35.20
CA SER A 132 1.56 5.64 35.91
C SER A 132 0.80 4.75 34.92
N ASP A 133 0.62 3.47 35.30
CA ASP A 133 -0.09 2.51 34.47
C ASP A 133 -1.59 2.45 34.87
N ALA A 134 -2.47 2.38 33.86
CA ALA A 134 -3.90 2.16 34.07
C ALA A 134 -4.62 1.67 32.82
N ASP A 135 -5.58 0.77 32.96
CA ASP A 135 -6.38 0.23 31.85
C ASP A 135 -7.33 1.24 31.20
N TRP A 136 -7.59 2.38 31.85
CA TRP A 136 -8.45 3.43 31.31
C TRP A 136 -7.75 4.34 30.30
N ALA A 137 -6.43 4.38 30.35
CA ALA A 137 -5.60 5.26 29.52
C ALA A 137 -5.21 4.59 28.21
N SER A 138 -5.02 5.40 27.17
CA SER A 138 -4.42 4.97 25.92
C SER A 138 -3.01 4.43 26.20
N ASN A 139 -2.49 3.57 25.36
CA ASN A 139 -1.18 2.93 25.61
C ASN A 139 -1.00 2.39 27.04
N LYS A 140 -2.10 2.29 27.85
CA LYS A 140 -2.15 1.90 29.27
C LYS A 140 -1.31 2.77 30.21
N LYS A 141 -0.99 4.01 29.83
CA LYS A 141 -0.18 4.94 30.57
C LYS A 141 -0.84 6.32 30.65
N PHE A 142 -0.59 7.01 31.75
CA PHE A 142 -1.08 8.38 31.95
C PHE A 142 -0.11 9.14 32.83
N VAL A 143 -0.14 10.46 32.77
CA VAL A 143 0.58 11.34 33.71
C VAL A 143 -0.27 11.60 34.91
N ASN A 144 0.21 11.20 36.08
CA ASN A 144 -0.48 11.40 37.34
C ASN A 144 -0.15 12.77 37.91
N SER A 145 -1.18 13.48 38.41
CA SER A 145 -1.07 14.65 39.26
C SER A 145 -0.16 15.77 38.75
N LEU A 146 -0.60 16.50 37.74
CA LEU A 146 0.00 17.77 37.34
C LEU A 146 -0.42 18.86 38.37
N GLU A 147 0.18 18.88 39.57
CA GLU A 147 -0.21 19.79 40.67
C GLU A 147 0.52 21.14 40.58
N ASN A 148 0.22 21.99 41.55
CA ASN A 148 0.70 23.35 41.68
C ASN A 148 2.21 23.47 41.38
N GLU A 149 2.56 24.34 40.43
CA GLU A 149 3.91 24.58 39.93
C GLU A 149 4.58 23.43 39.14
N ASP A 150 4.01 22.22 39.11
CA ASP A 150 4.48 21.15 38.25
C ASP A 150 4.29 21.50 36.78
N THR A 151 5.25 21.09 35.96
CA THR A 151 5.14 21.31 34.51
C THR A 151 5.43 20.06 33.72
N ILE A 152 4.80 19.99 32.55
CA ILE A 152 5.05 19.01 31.51
C ILE A 152 5.54 19.78 30.29
N THR A 153 6.68 19.40 29.70
CA THR A 153 7.22 20.05 28.52
C THR A 153 7.22 19.14 27.33
N ILE A 154 6.78 19.67 26.19
CA ILE A 154 6.62 18.94 24.94
C ILE A 154 7.31 19.73 23.83
N PRO A 155 8.47 19.30 23.33
CA PRO A 155 9.01 19.80 22.08
C PRO A 155 8.02 19.57 20.94
N TYR A 156 7.71 20.60 20.17
CA TYR A 156 6.74 20.53 19.08
C TYR A 156 7.28 21.15 17.79
N HIS A 157 6.63 20.78 16.68
CA HIS A 157 6.77 21.44 15.38
C HIS A 157 5.39 21.71 14.80
N VAL A 158 5.17 22.91 14.27
CA VAL A 158 3.94 23.27 13.56
C VAL A 158 4.27 23.91 12.21
N GLU A 159 3.78 23.32 11.13
CA GLU A 159 4.00 23.81 9.77
C GLU A 159 3.11 25.00 9.40
N LYS A 160 1.92 25.08 9.97
CA LYS A 160 0.91 26.07 9.57
C LYS A 160 0.34 26.81 10.77
N PRO A 161 0.29 28.14 10.74
CA PRO A 161 -0.49 28.90 11.72
C PRO A 161 -1.99 28.65 11.52
N GLY A 162 -2.75 28.79 12.61
CA GLY A 162 -4.19 28.56 12.58
C GLY A 162 -4.75 28.16 13.92
N ILE A 163 -5.99 27.68 13.92
CA ILE A 163 -6.68 27.16 15.10
C ILE A 163 -6.71 25.64 15.02
N TYR A 164 -6.29 25.02 16.11
CA TYR A 164 -6.27 23.58 16.29
C TYR A 164 -7.22 23.18 17.41
N HIS A 165 -8.27 22.46 17.04
CA HIS A 165 -9.21 21.92 18.01
C HIS A 165 -8.56 20.75 18.75
N THR A 166 -8.62 20.80 20.08
CA THR A 166 -7.95 19.85 20.95
C THR A 166 -8.95 19.24 21.93
N VAL A 167 -8.95 17.92 22.03
CA VAL A 167 -9.73 17.16 22.99
C VAL A 167 -8.76 16.45 23.93
N VAL A 168 -8.75 16.85 25.21
CA VAL A 168 -7.94 16.17 26.22
C VAL A 168 -8.77 15.09 26.94
N THR A 169 -8.19 13.89 27.09
CA THR A 169 -8.73 12.81 27.91
C THR A 169 -8.06 12.84 29.28
N TYR A 170 -8.86 12.80 30.33
CA TYR A 170 -8.35 12.96 31.69
C TYR A 170 -9.23 12.27 32.75
N ARG A 171 -8.69 12.12 33.96
CA ARG A 171 -9.41 11.88 35.20
C ARG A 171 -9.11 12.96 36.23
N SER A 172 -10.04 13.21 37.13
CA SER A 172 -9.90 14.26 38.13
C SER A 172 -10.71 13.93 39.36
N GLY A 173 -10.23 14.30 40.54
CA GLY A 173 -10.92 14.16 41.82
C GLY A 173 -11.46 15.49 42.36
N SER A 174 -11.43 16.59 41.58
CA SER A 174 -11.94 17.89 41.95
C SER A 174 -12.57 18.60 40.77
N GLU A 175 -13.70 19.27 40.99
CA GLU A 175 -14.39 20.06 39.95
C GLU A 175 -13.62 21.30 39.52
N THR A 176 -12.70 21.78 40.34
CA THR A 176 -11.94 23.01 40.11
C THR A 176 -10.59 22.78 39.42
N ASN A 177 -10.25 21.52 39.07
CA ASN A 177 -8.98 21.23 38.41
C ASN A 177 -8.87 21.91 37.05
N ARG A 178 -7.72 22.48 36.80
CA ARG A 178 -7.38 23.21 35.58
C ARG A 178 -5.90 23.01 35.28
N PHE A 179 -5.57 23.22 34.01
CA PHE A 179 -4.18 23.45 33.61
C PHE A 179 -4.13 24.55 32.55
N SER A 180 -2.97 25.18 32.44
CA SER A 180 -2.66 26.20 31.46
C SER A 180 -1.53 25.71 30.53
N TRP A 181 -1.37 26.39 29.42
CA TRP A 181 -0.25 26.18 28.53
C TRP A 181 0.42 27.50 28.14
N SER A 182 1.71 27.42 27.90
CA SER A 182 2.52 28.50 27.36
C SER A 182 3.55 27.94 26.38
N ASP A 183 4.11 28.80 25.57
CA ASP A 183 5.09 28.43 24.54
C ASP A 183 6.31 29.35 24.66
N ASP A 184 7.51 28.80 24.68
CA ASP A 184 8.75 29.49 24.79
C ASP A 184 9.14 30.29 23.54
N ALA A 185 8.76 29.78 22.36
CA ALA A 185 9.03 30.39 21.06
C ALA A 185 8.05 31.52 20.69
N GLY A 186 6.92 31.64 21.41
CA GLY A 186 5.83 32.57 21.11
C GLY A 186 5.07 32.27 19.84
N ASN A 187 5.12 31.03 19.36
CA ASN A 187 4.34 30.56 18.20
C ASN A 187 2.90 30.22 18.58
N ILE A 188 2.66 29.79 19.83
CA ILE A 188 1.38 29.37 20.36
C ILE A 188 0.90 30.38 21.41
N GLN A 189 -0.36 30.83 21.30
CA GLN A 189 -0.96 31.69 22.31
C GLN A 189 -1.15 30.92 23.63
N THR A 190 -0.87 31.59 24.75
CA THR A 190 -1.15 31.04 26.08
C THR A 190 -2.64 30.81 26.27
N GLY A 191 -2.97 29.81 27.03
CA GLY A 191 -4.37 29.49 27.32
C GLY A 191 -4.52 28.63 28.56
N SER A 192 -5.75 28.33 28.91
CA SER A 192 -6.08 27.41 30.01
C SER A 192 -7.39 26.70 29.76
N VAL A 193 -7.52 25.50 30.33
CA VAL A 193 -8.74 24.70 30.24
C VAL A 193 -9.13 24.12 31.60
N SER A 194 -10.42 24.02 31.85
CA SER A 194 -10.98 23.32 33.02
C SER A 194 -10.98 21.81 32.73
N ALA A 195 -10.32 21.04 33.57
CA ALA A 195 -10.27 19.57 33.53
C ALA A 195 -10.78 19.00 34.87
N GLY A 196 -11.88 19.57 35.37
CA GLY A 196 -12.48 19.20 36.66
C GLY A 196 -13.47 18.05 36.57
N ASN A 197 -13.48 17.20 37.60
CA ASN A 197 -14.50 16.16 37.83
C ASN A 197 -14.46 15.77 39.32
N LYS A 198 -15.63 15.45 39.92
CA LYS A 198 -15.68 14.99 41.32
C LYS A 198 -15.21 13.56 41.51
N ASP A 199 -15.35 12.73 40.49
CA ASP A 199 -15.04 11.30 40.57
C ASP A 199 -13.81 10.95 39.76
N SER A 200 -12.72 10.68 40.45
CA SER A 200 -11.44 10.28 39.85
C SER A 200 -11.45 8.93 39.16
N ASN A 201 -12.52 8.13 39.29
CA ASN A 201 -12.68 6.86 38.60
C ASN A 201 -13.38 7.00 37.23
N VAL A 202 -13.93 8.17 36.95
CA VAL A 202 -14.62 8.44 35.69
C VAL A 202 -13.71 9.18 34.73
N THR A 203 -13.45 8.57 33.57
CA THR A 203 -12.72 9.21 32.46
C THR A 203 -13.62 10.25 31.79
N LYS A 204 -13.08 11.43 31.57
CA LYS A 204 -13.73 12.60 30.97
C LYS A 204 -12.91 13.14 29.82
N THR A 205 -13.53 13.96 29.01
CA THR A 205 -12.89 14.80 28.01
C THR A 205 -13.19 16.26 28.23
N ALA A 206 -12.27 17.12 27.84
CA ALA A 206 -12.49 18.57 27.72
C ALA A 206 -12.01 19.04 26.36
N GLU A 207 -12.73 19.98 25.77
CA GLU A 207 -12.45 20.51 24.43
C GLU A 207 -11.99 21.97 24.56
N PHE A 208 -10.99 22.32 23.78
CA PHE A 208 -10.48 23.70 23.69
C PHE A 208 -9.74 23.89 22.37
N ASP A 209 -9.47 25.14 22.03
CA ASP A 209 -8.74 25.50 20.83
C ASP A 209 -7.33 26.00 21.19
N ILE A 210 -6.33 25.47 20.52
CA ILE A 210 -4.96 25.99 20.54
C ILE A 210 -4.79 26.92 19.35
N THR A 211 -4.44 28.18 19.59
CA THR A 211 -4.17 29.15 18.52
C THR A 211 -2.68 29.23 18.25
N VAL A 212 -2.29 28.83 17.06
CA VAL A 212 -0.92 28.96 16.54
C VAL A 212 -0.83 30.22 15.70
N THR A 213 0.06 31.12 16.06
CA THR A 213 0.26 32.44 15.41
C THR A 213 1.32 32.40 14.32
N LYS A 214 2.33 31.50 14.46
CA LYS A 214 3.46 31.36 13.54
C LYS A 214 3.82 29.88 13.38
N ALA A 215 4.24 29.50 12.18
CA ALA A 215 4.89 28.20 11.94
C ALA A 215 6.29 28.18 12.61
N GLY A 216 6.71 26.99 13.02
CA GLY A 216 8.04 26.80 13.63
C GLY A 216 8.04 25.71 14.70
N SER A 217 9.18 25.56 15.34
CA SER A 217 9.38 24.66 16.48
C SER A 217 9.48 25.46 17.78
N GLY A 218 9.18 24.83 18.89
CA GLY A 218 9.26 25.37 20.23
C GLY A 218 9.01 24.28 21.28
N VAL A 219 8.84 24.72 22.51
CA VAL A 219 8.50 23.88 23.66
C VAL A 219 7.19 24.36 24.26
N LEU A 220 6.14 23.49 24.11
CA LEU A 220 4.87 23.70 24.77
C LEU A 220 4.99 23.25 26.22
N THR A 221 4.72 24.13 27.16
CA THR A 221 4.73 23.88 28.60
C THR A 221 3.31 23.84 29.12
N LEU A 222 2.88 22.69 29.67
CA LEU A 222 1.64 22.56 30.42
C LEU A 222 1.95 22.74 31.90
N LYS A 223 1.15 23.56 32.61
CA LYS A 223 1.30 23.84 34.03
C LYS A 223 -0.01 23.60 34.75
N GLY A 224 0.04 22.81 35.83
CA GLY A 224 -1.10 22.58 36.69
C GLY A 224 -1.46 23.79 37.55
N ASP A 225 -2.73 23.88 37.87
CA ASP A 225 -3.22 24.81 38.88
C ASP A 225 -3.23 24.09 40.27
N ALA A 226 -3.73 24.73 41.34
CA ALA A 226 -3.65 24.27 42.72
C ALA A 226 -4.03 22.79 43.01
N LYS A 227 -4.76 22.16 42.13
CA LYS A 227 -5.05 20.69 42.09
C LYS A 227 -5.13 20.26 40.64
N ALA A 228 -4.61 19.07 40.34
CA ALA A 228 -4.35 18.66 38.98
C ALA A 228 -5.18 17.50 38.49
N PRO A 229 -5.50 17.49 37.19
CA PRO A 229 -6.00 16.29 36.53
C PRO A 229 -4.89 15.26 36.35
N GLN A 230 -5.32 14.01 36.18
CA GLN A 230 -4.53 12.95 35.57
C GLN A 230 -4.73 13.05 34.05
N LEU A 231 -3.64 13.22 33.30
CA LEU A 231 -3.70 13.41 31.85
C LEU A 231 -3.33 12.14 31.12
N ASP A 232 -4.15 11.76 30.16
CA ASP A 232 -3.92 10.63 29.26
C ASP A 232 -3.35 11.17 27.94
N LYS A 233 -4.19 11.72 27.09
CA LYS A 233 -3.83 12.15 25.74
C LYS A 233 -4.55 13.42 25.32
N PHE A 234 -4.02 14.03 24.26
CA PHE A 234 -4.64 15.16 23.56
C PHE A 234 -4.82 14.76 22.08
N GLU A 235 -6.07 14.71 21.63
CA GLU A 235 -6.40 14.51 20.21
C GLU A 235 -6.53 15.88 19.57
N ILE A 236 -5.68 16.15 18.58
CA ILE A 236 -5.55 17.48 17.95
C ILE A 236 -5.94 17.36 16.48
N THR A 237 -6.80 18.28 16.03
CA THR A 237 -7.24 18.36 14.62
C THR A 237 -7.17 19.80 14.13
N PRO A 238 -6.80 20.08 12.87
CA PRO A 238 -6.87 21.42 12.30
C PRO A 238 -8.35 21.86 12.19
N LYS A 239 -8.66 23.04 12.74
CA LYS A 239 -10.02 23.63 12.73
C LYS A 239 -10.13 24.80 11.76
N ASP A 240 -9.19 25.73 11.83
CA ASP A 240 -9.08 26.89 10.94
C ASP A 240 -7.60 27.13 10.60
N VAL A 241 -7.11 26.29 9.71
CA VAL A 241 -5.75 26.36 9.17
C VAL A 241 -5.85 26.76 7.70
N LYS A 242 -5.18 27.84 7.33
CA LYS A 242 -5.18 28.31 5.95
C LYS A 242 -4.27 27.46 5.09
N LEU A 243 -4.86 26.72 4.18
CA LEU A 243 -4.17 25.92 3.18
C LEU A 243 -4.19 26.64 1.84
N SER A 244 -3.12 26.51 1.08
CA SER A 244 -3.04 27.01 -0.29
C SER A 244 -3.81 26.06 -1.21
N GLU A 245 -4.26 26.56 -2.35
CA GLU A 245 -4.82 25.77 -3.43
C GLU A 245 -3.82 25.75 -4.59
N PHE A 246 -3.49 24.58 -5.09
CA PHE A 246 -2.61 24.36 -6.22
C PHE A 246 -3.36 23.81 -7.42
N THR A 247 -2.77 23.93 -8.58
CA THR A 247 -3.32 23.37 -9.82
C THR A 247 -2.40 22.27 -10.30
N VAL A 248 -2.98 21.08 -10.50
CA VAL A 248 -2.30 19.97 -11.17
C VAL A 248 -2.91 19.83 -12.55
N ASN A 249 -2.10 19.98 -13.59
CA ASN A 249 -2.54 19.89 -14.98
C ASN A 249 -2.11 18.56 -15.57
N ALA A 250 -3.08 17.71 -15.91
CA ALA A 250 -2.84 16.40 -16.50
C ALA A 250 -3.22 16.39 -17.97
N SER A 251 -2.32 15.87 -18.81
CA SER A 251 -2.50 15.80 -20.25
C SER A 251 -1.87 14.55 -20.85
N ILE A 252 -2.16 14.30 -22.12
CA ILE A 252 -1.45 13.32 -22.94
C ILE A 252 -0.57 14.04 -23.96
N GLU A 253 0.56 13.46 -24.28
CA GLU A 253 1.41 13.90 -25.40
C GLU A 253 1.09 13.03 -26.62
N GLY A 254 0.55 13.66 -27.68
CA GLY A 254 0.09 12.95 -28.87
C GLY A 254 -1.29 12.30 -28.68
N GLU A 255 -1.42 11.10 -29.21
CA GLU A 255 -2.63 10.27 -29.15
C GLU A 255 -2.27 8.87 -28.65
N GLY A 256 -3.24 7.96 -28.44
CA GLY A 256 -2.99 6.57 -28.09
C GLY A 256 -3.49 6.16 -26.71
N GLY A 257 -4.23 7.01 -26.02
CA GLY A 257 -4.84 6.66 -24.74
C GLY A 257 -5.45 7.84 -24.00
N THR A 258 -5.69 7.66 -22.71
CA THR A 258 -6.29 8.69 -21.85
C THR A 258 -5.59 8.73 -20.49
N ILE A 259 -5.64 9.89 -19.84
CA ILE A 259 -5.31 10.09 -18.44
C ILE A 259 -6.54 10.63 -17.70
N THR A 260 -6.81 10.11 -16.51
CA THR A 260 -7.97 10.52 -15.69
C THR A 260 -7.51 10.74 -14.23
N PRO A 261 -7.80 11.92 -13.62
CA PRO A 261 -8.41 13.10 -14.22
C PRO A 261 -7.56 13.72 -15.31
N SER A 262 -8.16 14.50 -16.24
CA SER A 262 -7.50 15.19 -17.34
C SER A 262 -7.78 16.69 -17.26
N GLY A 263 -6.83 17.50 -17.69
CA GLY A 263 -6.90 18.96 -17.59
C GLY A 263 -6.53 19.46 -16.20
N GLU A 264 -7.04 20.62 -15.84
CA GLU A 264 -6.75 21.27 -14.56
C GLU A 264 -7.57 20.68 -13.42
N THR A 265 -6.89 20.21 -12.39
CA THR A 265 -7.47 19.77 -11.12
C THR A 265 -6.99 20.70 -10.01
N LYS A 266 -7.94 21.29 -9.26
CA LYS A 266 -7.64 22.06 -8.06
C LYS A 266 -7.42 21.12 -6.89
N VAL A 267 -6.33 21.33 -6.17
CA VAL A 267 -5.87 20.46 -5.09
C VAL A 267 -5.51 21.31 -3.88
N THR A 268 -6.07 21.00 -2.74
CA THR A 268 -5.68 21.63 -1.47
C THR A 268 -4.27 21.19 -1.08
N GLU A 269 -3.48 22.09 -0.54
CA GLU A 269 -2.14 21.80 -0.05
C GLU A 269 -2.09 20.54 0.84
N GLY A 270 -1.18 19.62 0.51
CA GLY A 270 -1.01 18.35 1.24
C GLY A 270 -1.94 17.22 0.81
N GLU A 271 -2.88 17.45 -0.08
CA GLU A 271 -3.72 16.38 -0.64
C GLU A 271 -2.96 15.59 -1.72
N ASN A 272 -3.45 14.38 -2.01
CA ASN A 272 -2.93 13.51 -3.06
C ASN A 272 -3.87 13.54 -4.26
N VAL A 273 -3.31 13.34 -5.47
CA VAL A 273 -4.10 13.15 -6.69
C VAL A 273 -3.69 11.83 -7.33
N GLU A 274 -4.65 10.96 -7.54
CA GLU A 274 -4.44 9.69 -8.23
C GLU A 274 -4.82 9.83 -9.70
N PHE A 275 -3.92 9.38 -10.57
CA PHE A 275 -4.09 9.34 -12.03
C PHE A 275 -4.18 7.90 -12.50
N LYS A 276 -5.19 7.62 -13.31
CA LYS A 276 -5.30 6.39 -14.10
C LYS A 276 -4.90 6.69 -15.53
N ILE A 277 -3.94 5.93 -16.06
CA ILE A 277 -3.45 6.05 -17.44
C ILE A 277 -3.90 4.81 -18.20
N THR A 278 -4.70 5.02 -19.25
CA THR A 278 -5.30 3.92 -20.00
C THR A 278 -4.89 4.05 -21.47
N PRO A 279 -4.02 3.17 -21.99
CA PRO A 279 -3.73 3.11 -23.42
C PRO A 279 -4.97 2.62 -24.19
N ASP A 280 -5.08 2.99 -25.44
CA ASP A 280 -6.04 2.37 -26.37
C ASP A 280 -5.53 0.99 -26.83
N LYS A 281 -6.37 0.27 -27.61
CA LYS A 281 -6.06 -1.10 -28.07
C LYS A 281 -4.84 -1.20 -29.01
N THR A 282 -4.33 -0.08 -29.50
CA THR A 282 -3.22 -0.03 -30.48
C THR A 282 -1.96 0.58 -29.90
N HIS A 283 -2.01 0.99 -28.61
CA HIS A 283 -0.89 1.65 -27.94
C HIS A 283 -0.58 1.00 -26.59
N LYS A 284 0.59 1.31 -26.09
CA LYS A 284 1.05 1.04 -24.72
C LYS A 284 1.46 2.35 -24.06
N VAL A 285 1.45 2.39 -22.73
CA VAL A 285 2.08 3.52 -22.04
C VAL A 285 3.58 3.47 -22.33
N ALA A 286 4.10 4.54 -22.90
CA ALA A 286 5.54 4.68 -23.17
C ALA A 286 6.26 5.28 -21.97
N ASP A 287 5.67 6.31 -21.36
CA ASP A 287 6.21 7.00 -20.20
C ASP A 287 5.13 7.85 -19.53
N VAL A 288 5.34 8.20 -18.28
CA VAL A 288 4.59 9.23 -17.56
C VAL A 288 5.59 10.23 -17.00
N LEU A 289 5.41 11.50 -17.33
CA LEU A 289 6.25 12.58 -16.85
C LEU A 289 5.53 13.38 -15.75
N VAL A 290 6.22 13.64 -14.65
CA VAL A 290 5.76 14.52 -13.59
C VAL A 290 6.72 15.70 -13.50
N ASN A 291 6.21 16.91 -13.73
CA ASN A 291 7.03 18.12 -13.86
C ASN A 291 8.19 17.99 -14.86
N GLY A 292 7.99 17.18 -15.91
CA GLY A 292 9.01 16.90 -16.92
C GLY A 292 9.96 15.74 -16.60
N GLU A 293 9.91 15.17 -15.41
CA GLU A 293 10.72 14.01 -15.01
C GLU A 293 9.94 12.71 -15.20
N SER A 294 10.60 11.69 -15.75
CA SER A 294 10.00 10.37 -15.99
C SER A 294 9.77 9.60 -14.67
N VAL A 295 8.58 9.06 -14.53
CA VAL A 295 8.24 8.07 -13.49
C VAL A 295 8.03 6.66 -14.07
N GLY A 296 8.33 6.49 -15.37
CA GLY A 296 8.24 5.23 -16.10
C GLY A 296 6.88 4.98 -16.73
N ALA A 297 6.76 3.83 -17.41
CA ALA A 297 5.55 3.39 -18.11
C ALA A 297 4.55 2.78 -17.12
N VAL A 298 3.85 3.62 -16.35
CA VAL A 298 2.89 3.18 -15.33
C VAL A 298 1.45 3.43 -15.78
N THR A 299 0.54 2.53 -15.40
CA THR A 299 -0.92 2.65 -15.69
C THR A 299 -1.68 3.36 -14.58
N SER A 300 -1.03 3.60 -13.44
CA SER A 300 -1.53 4.45 -12.36
C SER A 300 -0.37 5.20 -11.72
N TYR A 301 -0.64 6.44 -11.29
CA TYR A 301 0.34 7.25 -10.57
C TYR A 301 -0.37 8.09 -9.51
N THR A 302 0.19 8.18 -8.32
CA THR A 302 -0.32 9.05 -7.26
C THR A 302 0.69 10.15 -6.99
N LEU A 303 0.33 11.39 -7.36
CA LEU A 303 1.04 12.59 -6.94
C LEU A 303 0.71 12.86 -5.49
N LYS A 304 1.68 12.68 -4.61
CA LYS A 304 1.49 12.76 -3.15
C LYS A 304 1.90 14.13 -2.63
N ASP A 305 1.20 14.57 -1.56
CA ASP A 305 1.58 15.74 -0.74
C ASP A 305 1.81 17.00 -1.59
N VAL A 306 0.79 17.38 -2.38
CA VAL A 306 0.89 18.50 -3.34
C VAL A 306 1.14 19.81 -2.59
N LYS A 307 2.29 20.44 -2.83
CA LYS A 307 2.73 21.72 -2.20
C LYS A 307 3.05 22.83 -3.21
N GLU A 308 2.89 22.54 -4.49
CA GLU A 308 3.09 23.46 -5.61
C GLU A 308 2.27 23.04 -6.82
N ASN A 309 2.17 23.91 -7.81
CA ASN A 309 1.55 23.54 -9.08
C ASN A 309 2.39 22.46 -9.78
N ALA A 310 1.72 21.50 -10.39
CA ALA A 310 2.38 20.38 -11.03
C ALA A 310 1.77 20.03 -12.38
N THR A 311 2.55 19.33 -13.21
CA THR A 311 2.09 18.77 -14.47
C THR A 311 2.27 17.26 -14.46
N VAL A 312 1.31 16.53 -15.06
CA VAL A 312 1.40 15.08 -15.29
C VAL A 312 1.10 14.83 -16.76
N VAL A 313 2.07 14.28 -17.49
CA VAL A 313 1.94 14.04 -18.93
C VAL A 313 2.12 12.56 -19.22
N ALA A 314 1.08 11.90 -19.74
CA ALA A 314 1.19 10.52 -20.20
C ALA A 314 1.58 10.48 -21.67
N LYS A 315 2.55 9.64 -22.02
CA LYS A 315 3.02 9.37 -23.37
C LYS A 315 2.66 7.95 -23.76
N PHE A 316 2.23 7.80 -24.99
CA PHE A 316 1.88 6.50 -25.55
C PHE A 316 2.75 6.21 -26.78
N ALA A 317 2.99 4.94 -27.03
CA ALA A 317 3.68 4.44 -28.20
C ALA A 317 2.88 3.30 -28.81
N PRO A 318 3.02 3.05 -30.12
CA PRO A 318 2.42 1.87 -30.73
C PRO A 318 2.77 0.60 -29.97
N ALA A 319 1.78 -0.21 -29.67
CA ALA A 319 1.92 -1.43 -28.89
C ALA A 319 2.29 -2.63 -29.74
N ALA A 320 1.99 -2.61 -31.04
CA ALA A 320 2.32 -3.70 -31.95
C ALA A 320 3.83 -4.00 -31.95
N TYR A 321 4.16 -5.27 -31.77
CA TYR A 321 5.54 -5.77 -31.92
C TYR A 321 5.82 -5.95 -33.40
N THR A 322 6.59 -5.00 -33.97
CA THR A 322 7.05 -4.99 -35.37
C THR A 322 8.53 -5.24 -35.45
N GLU A 323 9.09 -5.27 -36.67
CA GLU A 323 10.54 -5.36 -36.86
C GLU A 323 11.29 -4.17 -36.27
N GLU A 324 10.67 -2.99 -36.20
CA GLU A 324 11.23 -1.77 -35.61
C GLU A 324 10.95 -1.67 -34.09
N ASN A 325 9.91 -2.33 -33.61
CA ASN A 325 9.51 -2.32 -32.18
C ASN A 325 9.38 -3.75 -31.66
N ARG A 326 10.52 -4.38 -31.37
CA ARG A 326 10.59 -5.78 -30.97
C ARG A 326 10.33 -5.95 -29.46
N PHE A 327 9.73 -7.06 -29.08
CA PHE A 327 9.64 -7.48 -27.69
C PHE A 327 11.02 -7.97 -27.22
N ASN A 328 11.60 -7.34 -26.24
CA ASN A 328 12.90 -7.74 -25.67
C ASN A 328 12.71 -8.84 -24.62
N PHE A 329 13.36 -9.97 -24.81
CA PHE A 329 13.37 -11.04 -23.81
C PHE A 329 14.17 -10.60 -22.57
N PRO A 330 13.76 -11.07 -21.35
CA PRO A 330 14.46 -10.72 -20.12
C PRO A 330 15.92 -11.23 -20.17
N THR A 331 16.84 -10.41 -19.67
CA THR A 331 18.29 -10.70 -19.70
C THR A 331 18.83 -11.24 -18.38
N GLU A 332 18.07 -11.09 -17.29
CA GLU A 332 18.46 -11.51 -15.95
C GLU A 332 17.90 -12.90 -15.62
N VAL A 333 18.76 -13.79 -15.17
CA VAL A 333 18.37 -15.13 -14.68
C VAL A 333 17.63 -14.95 -13.35
N ASN A 334 16.41 -15.48 -13.27
CA ASN A 334 15.50 -15.30 -12.13
C ASN A 334 15.13 -13.82 -11.85
N GLY A 335 15.24 -12.95 -12.85
CA GLY A 335 14.81 -11.56 -12.80
C GLY A 335 13.28 -11.42 -12.79
N THR A 336 12.81 -10.17 -12.76
CA THR A 336 11.38 -9.86 -12.87
C THR A 336 10.84 -10.34 -14.21
N ALA A 337 9.72 -11.07 -14.21
CA ALA A 337 9.03 -11.46 -15.43
C ALA A 337 8.51 -10.21 -16.16
N ILE A 338 8.61 -10.23 -17.48
CA ILE A 338 8.04 -9.19 -18.36
C ILE A 338 6.90 -9.80 -19.17
N THR A 339 5.90 -8.99 -19.49
CA THR A 339 4.68 -9.43 -20.18
C THR A 339 4.72 -9.01 -21.64
N ALA A 340 4.52 -9.95 -22.54
CA ALA A 340 4.19 -9.68 -23.93
C ALA A 340 2.67 -9.83 -24.10
N GLU A 341 2.00 -8.71 -24.32
CA GLU A 341 0.54 -8.70 -24.48
C GLU A 341 0.18 -9.21 -25.88
N ALA A 342 -0.65 -10.25 -25.95
CA ALA A 342 -0.95 -10.94 -27.20
C ALA A 342 -1.70 -10.06 -28.22
N GLU A 343 -2.48 -9.10 -27.75
CA GLU A 343 -3.17 -8.14 -28.62
C GLU A 343 -2.23 -7.20 -29.37
N HIS A 344 -0.96 -7.16 -28.97
CA HIS A 344 0.09 -6.40 -29.68
C HIS A 344 0.86 -7.24 -30.72
N PHE A 345 0.54 -8.54 -30.85
CA PHE A 345 1.09 -9.39 -31.90
C PHE A 345 0.42 -9.10 -33.25
N ALA A 346 1.14 -9.30 -34.33
CA ALA A 346 0.52 -9.22 -35.64
C ALA A 346 -0.45 -10.37 -35.84
N LEU A 347 -1.69 -10.07 -36.18
CA LEU A 347 -2.75 -11.06 -36.38
C LEU A 347 -2.86 -11.42 -37.86
N LYS A 348 -2.93 -12.71 -38.16
CA LYS A 348 -3.20 -13.24 -39.49
C LYS A 348 -4.37 -14.20 -39.43
N ASN A 349 -5.53 -13.73 -39.83
CA ASN A 349 -6.75 -14.51 -39.98
C ASN A 349 -6.68 -15.30 -41.30
N VAL A 350 -6.73 -16.61 -41.22
CA VAL A 350 -6.66 -17.52 -42.38
C VAL A 350 -8.05 -18.05 -42.77
N GLY A 351 -8.99 -18.07 -41.82
CA GLY A 351 -10.35 -18.51 -42.02
C GLY A 351 -11.18 -17.55 -42.88
N THR A 352 -11.90 -18.05 -43.85
CA THR A 352 -12.88 -17.27 -44.63
C THR A 352 -14.31 -17.72 -44.25
N GLY A 353 -15.16 -16.74 -43.91
CA GLY A 353 -16.56 -17.00 -43.58
C GLY A 353 -16.83 -17.45 -42.15
N GLU A 354 -15.91 -17.21 -41.22
CA GLU A 354 -16.05 -17.56 -39.82
C GLU A 354 -17.00 -16.63 -39.07
N ALA A 355 -17.82 -17.20 -38.20
CA ALA A 355 -18.71 -16.43 -37.33
C ALA A 355 -17.93 -15.59 -36.30
N TRP A 356 -16.70 -15.99 -35.97
CA TRP A 356 -15.83 -15.37 -35.00
C TRP A 356 -14.41 -15.21 -35.57
N PRO A 357 -14.12 -14.12 -36.29
CA PRO A 357 -12.79 -13.89 -36.88
C PRO A 357 -11.75 -13.55 -35.79
N LEU A 358 -10.49 -13.91 -36.03
CA LEU A 358 -9.36 -13.53 -35.20
C LEU A 358 -9.27 -12.01 -35.10
N GLN A 359 -9.39 -11.48 -33.90
CA GLN A 359 -9.38 -10.04 -33.61
C GLN A 359 -8.99 -9.72 -32.18
N VAL A 360 -8.61 -8.48 -31.94
CA VAL A 360 -8.48 -7.94 -30.57
C VAL A 360 -9.86 -7.56 -30.05
N SER A 361 -10.18 -8.00 -28.84
CA SER A 361 -11.43 -7.73 -28.14
C SER A 361 -11.18 -7.21 -26.72
N ALA A 362 -12.09 -6.38 -26.21
CA ALA A 362 -12.02 -5.89 -24.84
C ALA A 362 -12.61 -6.89 -23.83
N ALA A 363 -11.98 -7.03 -22.66
CA ALA A 363 -12.51 -7.81 -21.55
C ALA A 363 -11.87 -7.43 -20.20
N ASP A 364 -12.67 -7.39 -19.16
CA ASP A 364 -12.23 -7.02 -17.79
C ASP A 364 -11.25 -8.03 -17.16
N TRP A 365 -11.18 -9.26 -17.67
CA TRP A 365 -10.28 -10.30 -17.18
C TRP A 365 -8.87 -10.24 -17.78
N ALA A 366 -8.69 -9.49 -18.88
CA ALA A 366 -7.42 -9.37 -19.58
C ALA A 366 -6.52 -8.34 -18.89
N SER A 367 -5.21 -8.52 -18.97
CA SER A 367 -4.20 -7.79 -18.20
C SER A 367 -4.25 -6.28 -18.38
N ASN A 368 -4.50 -5.80 -19.60
CA ASN A 368 -4.68 -4.38 -19.91
C ASN A 368 -6.07 -4.05 -20.48
N GLY A 369 -7.04 -4.96 -20.28
CA GLY A 369 -8.41 -4.82 -20.73
C GLY A 369 -8.65 -5.33 -22.14
N TYR A 370 -7.65 -5.93 -22.81
CA TYR A 370 -7.75 -6.45 -24.17
C TYR A 370 -7.17 -7.86 -24.29
N PHE A 371 -7.64 -8.64 -25.26
CA PHE A 371 -7.15 -9.98 -25.54
C PHE A 371 -7.35 -10.33 -27.03
N VAL A 372 -6.60 -11.32 -27.50
CA VAL A 372 -6.81 -11.89 -28.83
C VAL A 372 -7.95 -12.90 -28.75
N ASN A 373 -9.02 -12.64 -29.51
CA ASN A 373 -10.23 -13.47 -29.54
C ASN A 373 -10.20 -14.41 -30.75
N ALA A 374 -10.76 -15.63 -30.55
CA ALA A 374 -11.11 -16.56 -31.59
C ALA A 374 -9.98 -16.97 -32.56
N MET A 375 -8.91 -17.55 -32.03
CA MET A 375 -7.93 -18.25 -32.88
C MET A 375 -8.54 -19.56 -33.40
N ASN A 376 -8.94 -19.57 -34.67
CA ASN A 376 -9.45 -20.74 -35.36
C ASN A 376 -8.33 -21.50 -36.08
N SER A 377 -8.66 -22.70 -36.58
CA SER A 377 -7.69 -23.55 -37.28
C SER A 377 -6.93 -22.82 -38.39
N GLY A 378 -5.60 -22.78 -38.28
CA GLY A 378 -4.72 -22.11 -39.21
C GLY A 378 -4.45 -20.64 -38.93
N ASP A 379 -5.20 -19.99 -38.02
CA ASP A 379 -4.95 -18.58 -37.62
C ASP A 379 -3.60 -18.48 -36.96
N GLN A 380 -2.97 -17.32 -37.17
CA GLN A 380 -1.63 -17.05 -36.67
C GLN A 380 -1.57 -15.72 -35.91
N ILE A 381 -0.78 -15.71 -34.85
CA ILE A 381 -0.32 -14.50 -34.19
C ILE A 381 1.21 -14.47 -34.18
N THR A 382 1.80 -13.33 -34.49
CA THR A 382 3.24 -13.20 -34.71
C THR A 382 3.82 -12.22 -33.74
N LEU A 383 4.88 -12.64 -33.02
CA LEU A 383 5.68 -11.84 -32.14
C LEU A 383 7.05 -11.58 -32.78
N HIS A 384 7.33 -10.31 -33.09
CA HIS A 384 8.70 -9.89 -33.38
C HIS A 384 9.45 -9.68 -32.06
N TYR A 385 10.56 -10.39 -31.87
CA TYR A 385 11.31 -10.36 -30.62
C TYR A 385 12.80 -10.05 -30.83
N HIS A 386 13.47 -9.63 -29.75
CA HIS A 386 14.90 -9.55 -29.60
C HIS A 386 15.34 -10.37 -28.39
N ALA A 387 16.30 -11.26 -28.52
CA ALA A 387 16.89 -12.02 -27.43
C ALA A 387 18.38 -11.70 -27.33
N GLU A 388 18.82 -11.07 -26.26
CA GLU A 388 20.24 -10.77 -26.06
C GLU A 388 21.11 -12.01 -25.77
N LYS A 389 20.50 -13.05 -25.20
CA LYS A 389 21.19 -14.23 -24.71
C LYS A 389 20.52 -15.51 -25.17
N PRO A 390 21.28 -16.53 -25.63
CA PRO A 390 20.76 -17.87 -25.78
C PRO A 390 20.50 -18.50 -24.42
N GLY A 391 19.53 -19.44 -24.35
CA GLY A 391 19.19 -20.13 -23.10
C GLY A 391 17.78 -20.61 -23.05
N LYS A 392 17.41 -21.16 -21.89
CA LYS A 392 16.01 -21.58 -21.62
C LYS A 392 15.23 -20.42 -21.06
N TYR A 393 14.06 -20.20 -21.63
CA TYR A 393 13.09 -19.21 -21.20
C TYR A 393 11.82 -19.91 -20.82
N LYS A 394 11.24 -19.47 -19.69
CA LYS A 394 9.90 -19.89 -19.25
C LYS A 394 8.92 -18.77 -19.52
N ALA A 395 7.78 -19.09 -20.12
CA ALA A 395 6.67 -18.17 -20.26
C ALA A 395 5.41 -18.78 -19.65
N THR A 396 4.56 -17.97 -19.07
CA THR A 396 3.23 -18.36 -18.60
C THR A 396 2.20 -17.70 -19.50
N VAL A 397 1.44 -18.50 -20.21
CA VAL A 397 0.36 -18.04 -21.11
C VAL A 397 -0.93 -18.00 -20.32
N GLN A 398 -1.58 -16.84 -20.29
CA GLN A 398 -2.91 -16.66 -19.70
C GLN A 398 -3.97 -16.74 -20.81
N PHE A 399 -5.04 -17.52 -20.59
CA PHE A 399 -6.06 -17.74 -21.59
C PHE A 399 -7.43 -18.05 -20.99
N ARG A 400 -8.47 -17.96 -21.85
CA ARG A 400 -9.79 -18.59 -21.64
C ARG A 400 -10.12 -19.48 -22.83
N SER A 401 -10.74 -20.60 -22.59
CA SER A 401 -11.06 -21.55 -23.65
C SER A 401 -12.35 -22.30 -23.35
N GLY A 402 -13.22 -22.35 -24.34
CA GLY A 402 -14.49 -23.09 -24.28
C GLY A 402 -14.39 -24.58 -24.65
N ASP A 403 -13.24 -25.00 -25.18
CA ASP A 403 -12.98 -26.36 -25.63
C ASP A 403 -11.79 -26.98 -24.88
N THR A 404 -11.82 -28.27 -24.61
CA THR A 404 -10.74 -29.02 -23.96
C THR A 404 -9.56 -29.33 -24.88
N ASN A 405 -9.77 -29.30 -26.20
CA ASN A 405 -8.78 -29.69 -27.19
C ASN A 405 -8.05 -28.54 -27.84
N ASN A 406 -8.31 -27.32 -27.40
CA ASN A 406 -7.61 -26.16 -27.94
C ASN A 406 -6.11 -26.21 -27.63
N GLY A 407 -5.30 -25.81 -28.61
CA GLY A 407 -3.86 -25.79 -28.50
C GLY A 407 -3.24 -24.74 -29.40
N LEU A 408 -1.94 -24.49 -29.20
CA LEU A 408 -1.11 -23.67 -30.07
C LEU A 408 0.18 -24.39 -30.39
N THR A 409 0.64 -24.21 -31.61
CA THR A 409 2.01 -24.56 -32.01
C THR A 409 2.78 -23.30 -32.27
N TRP A 410 4.11 -23.35 -32.16
CA TRP A 410 4.95 -22.23 -32.56
C TRP A 410 6.04 -22.65 -33.52
N SER A 411 6.46 -21.73 -34.36
CA SER A 411 7.59 -21.87 -35.26
C SER A 411 8.37 -20.55 -35.29
N GLU A 412 9.65 -20.64 -35.60
CA GLU A 412 10.54 -19.52 -35.81
C GLU A 412 11.32 -19.75 -37.11
N ALA A 413 11.34 -18.71 -37.96
CA ALA A 413 11.80 -18.85 -39.35
C ALA A 413 13.30 -19.22 -39.47
N ASP A 414 14.13 -18.70 -38.59
CA ASP A 414 15.59 -18.85 -38.62
C ASP A 414 16.12 -19.94 -37.67
N ASN A 415 15.21 -20.69 -37.00
CA ASN A 415 15.50 -21.71 -35.98
C ASN A 415 16.32 -21.15 -34.78
N LYS A 416 16.27 -19.85 -34.54
CA LYS A 416 16.85 -19.21 -33.33
C LYS A 416 16.15 -19.64 -32.07
N ILE A 417 14.86 -20.00 -32.14
CA ILE A 417 14.15 -20.71 -31.09
C ILE A 417 13.96 -22.15 -31.53
N ALA A 418 14.29 -23.07 -30.63
CA ALA A 418 14.16 -24.52 -30.93
C ALA A 418 12.72 -24.85 -31.30
N ALA A 419 12.57 -25.74 -32.30
CA ALA A 419 11.28 -26.20 -32.75
C ALA A 419 10.48 -26.82 -31.59
N GLN A 420 9.19 -26.55 -31.56
CA GLN A 420 8.29 -27.16 -30.60
C GLN A 420 8.17 -28.66 -30.85
N THR A 421 8.22 -29.44 -29.79
CA THR A 421 8.09 -30.89 -29.83
C THR A 421 6.68 -31.39 -29.58
N GLU A 422 5.86 -30.58 -28.89
CA GLU A 422 4.49 -30.92 -28.53
C GLU A 422 3.55 -29.72 -28.67
N VAL A 423 2.28 -29.93 -28.94
CA VAL A 423 1.26 -28.88 -28.98
C VAL A 423 1.06 -28.33 -27.57
N MET A 424 1.13 -27.03 -27.42
CA MET A 424 0.80 -26.34 -26.17
C MET A 424 -0.73 -26.45 -25.94
N LYS A 425 -1.13 -27.09 -24.85
CA LYS A 425 -2.55 -27.27 -24.52
C LYS A 425 -3.09 -26.03 -23.83
N ILE A 426 -4.04 -25.36 -24.44
CA ILE A 426 -4.75 -24.20 -23.90
C ILE A 426 -6.26 -24.44 -23.83
N GLY A 427 -6.67 -25.73 -23.73
CA GLY A 427 -8.07 -26.13 -23.62
C GLY A 427 -8.47 -26.26 -22.15
N ALA A 428 -9.53 -25.59 -21.73
CA ALA A 428 -10.07 -25.66 -20.37
C ALA A 428 -11.46 -26.34 -20.29
N GLY A 429 -12.28 -26.24 -21.33
CA GLY A 429 -13.59 -26.90 -21.39
C GLY A 429 -14.66 -26.31 -20.47
N ASP A 430 -14.46 -25.14 -19.94
CA ASP A 430 -15.34 -24.45 -18.98
C ASP A 430 -16.22 -23.37 -19.61
N GLN A 431 -16.42 -23.43 -20.93
CA GLN A 431 -17.15 -22.43 -21.70
C GLN A 431 -16.51 -21.04 -21.64
N ALA A 432 -15.19 -20.94 -21.46
CA ALA A 432 -14.40 -19.72 -21.33
C ALA A 432 -14.82 -18.83 -20.14
N LYS A 433 -15.36 -19.42 -19.07
CA LYS A 433 -15.82 -18.67 -17.88
C LYS A 433 -14.72 -18.34 -16.89
N ALA A 434 -13.69 -19.19 -16.79
CA ALA A 434 -12.56 -18.96 -15.91
C ALA A 434 -11.29 -18.63 -16.70
N THR A 435 -10.41 -17.86 -16.08
CA THR A 435 -9.07 -17.58 -16.60
C THR A 435 -8.12 -18.68 -16.13
N HIS A 436 -7.38 -19.25 -17.07
CA HIS A 436 -6.42 -20.31 -16.85
C HIS A 436 -5.02 -19.85 -17.24
N THR A 437 -4.01 -20.58 -16.77
CA THR A 437 -2.61 -20.36 -17.14
C THR A 437 -1.97 -21.66 -17.56
N GLN A 438 -1.05 -21.59 -18.53
CA GLN A 438 -0.20 -22.69 -18.96
C GLN A 438 1.24 -22.24 -19.04
N ASP A 439 2.10 -22.92 -18.30
CA ASP A 439 3.54 -22.72 -18.41
C ASP A 439 4.11 -23.43 -19.65
N ILE A 440 4.99 -22.75 -20.36
CA ILE A 440 5.74 -23.29 -21.49
C ILE A 440 7.21 -22.96 -21.31
N GLU A 441 8.06 -23.83 -21.83
CA GLU A 441 9.49 -23.61 -21.93
C GLU A 441 9.91 -23.62 -23.39
N PHE A 442 10.78 -22.69 -23.76
CA PHE A 442 11.42 -22.69 -25.08
C PHE A 442 12.90 -22.34 -24.95
N VAL A 443 13.66 -22.84 -25.90
CA VAL A 443 15.12 -22.68 -25.94
C VAL A 443 15.48 -21.72 -27.05
N VAL A 444 16.06 -20.58 -26.68
CA VAL A 444 16.74 -19.69 -27.63
C VAL A 444 18.11 -20.25 -27.90
N ASN A 445 18.33 -20.69 -29.14
CA ASN A 445 19.58 -21.29 -29.57
C ASN A 445 20.66 -20.23 -29.88
N GLU A 446 20.22 -19.09 -30.41
CA GLU A 446 21.09 -17.99 -30.85
C GLU A 446 20.47 -16.64 -30.47
N ALA A 447 21.30 -15.72 -29.96
CA ALA A 447 20.93 -14.35 -29.66
C ALA A 447 20.63 -13.56 -30.94
N GLY A 448 19.79 -12.55 -30.82
CA GLY A 448 19.44 -11.62 -31.90
C GLY A 448 17.94 -11.48 -32.12
N ASP A 449 17.64 -10.86 -33.25
CA ASP A 449 16.27 -10.57 -33.69
C ASP A 449 15.63 -11.82 -34.31
N GLY A 450 14.35 -12.04 -34.05
CA GLY A 450 13.62 -13.15 -34.64
C GLY A 450 12.12 -12.88 -34.72
N THR A 451 11.41 -13.87 -35.28
CA THR A 451 9.97 -13.80 -35.48
C THR A 451 9.35 -15.13 -35.06
N LEU A 452 8.64 -15.11 -33.94
CA LEU A 452 7.95 -16.25 -33.37
C LEU A 452 6.49 -16.23 -33.81
N VAL A 453 6.07 -17.28 -34.53
CA VAL A 453 4.69 -17.42 -35.04
C VAL A 453 3.97 -18.51 -34.26
N PHE A 454 2.89 -18.14 -33.61
CA PHE A 454 1.96 -19.07 -32.97
C PHE A 454 0.83 -19.38 -33.93
N THR A 455 0.51 -20.66 -34.10
CA THR A 455 -0.53 -21.12 -35.01
C THR A 455 -1.52 -22.01 -34.27
N ALA A 456 -2.81 -21.77 -34.45
CA ALA A 456 -3.85 -22.72 -34.01
C ALA A 456 -3.86 -23.95 -34.92
N PRO A 457 -3.63 -25.16 -34.38
CA PRO A 457 -3.59 -26.37 -35.19
C PRO A 457 -4.97 -26.68 -35.80
N GLU A 458 -4.96 -27.46 -36.88
CA GLU A 458 -6.18 -27.97 -37.45
C GLU A 458 -6.92 -28.83 -36.42
N LYS A 459 -8.22 -28.63 -36.27
CA LYS A 459 -9.08 -29.57 -35.52
C LYS A 459 -9.22 -30.84 -36.33
N ASN A 460 -8.75 -31.97 -35.81
CA ASN A 460 -9.06 -33.32 -36.32
C ASN A 460 -10.47 -33.74 -35.87
#